data_22b6bd16bb2b392781d08a8279dbbcc8
#
_entry.id   22b6bd16bb2b392781d08a8279dbbcc8
#
_cell.length_a   1.000
_cell.length_b   1.000
_cell.length_c   1.000
_cell.angle_alpha   90.00
_cell.angle_beta   90.00
_cell.angle_gamma   90.00
#
_symmetry.space_group_name_H-M   'P 1'
#
loop_
_entity.id
_entity.type
_entity.pdbx_description
1 polymer ?
#
loop_
_entity_poly.entity_id
_entity_poly.type
_entity_poly.pdbx_seq_one_letter_code
_entity_poly.pdbx_strand_id
1 'polypeptide(L)'
;MKYSIINIIYNLPLSNYLGGFIKKKLLKNNRITFIPTNKKSLPKKNHPILNSIDYQEEIIRSYNKNNELSFNTFLDLKCLLKRKFNTSEKFNFLDIGGDKLDFYLDISKEFKNINYFIINLPEVNQIINSIKKKYGYDNLKILNSLDEIKNHNYDFVYFGSTLQYMDNYENFIEEILLITKRYIFFSATWFFLDNNPLKKIVVKQLNFLPKQFYLYFFNLHFIQKMFENQGFKTEINEKNTSHTCSFKNFEKLNLKNIKYTNILFTKKF
;
A
#
# COMPACT_ATOMS: atom_id res chain seq x y z
N MET A 1 0.01 18.97 -26.63
CA MET A 1 1.37 19.26 -27.11
C MET A 1 2.46 19.14 -26.02
N LYS A 2 2.38 19.78 -24.83
CA LYS A 2 3.41 19.64 -23.76
C LYS A 2 3.76 18.19 -23.32
N TYR A 3 2.81 17.26 -23.36
CA TYR A 3 3.02 15.87 -22.96
C TYR A 3 3.76 15.00 -23.97
N SER A 4 3.59 15.30 -25.28
CA SER A 4 4.35 14.63 -26.34
C SER A 4 5.83 14.93 -26.24
N ILE A 5 6.17 16.19 -25.95
CA ILE A 5 7.56 16.64 -25.80
C ILE A 5 8.21 16.02 -24.56
N ILE A 6 7.47 15.94 -23.46
CA ILE A 6 7.96 15.30 -22.22
C ILE A 6 8.21 13.82 -22.47
N ASN A 7 7.31 13.08 -23.13
CA ASN A 7 7.53 11.68 -23.49
C ASN A 7 8.74 11.48 -24.42
N ILE A 8 8.97 12.38 -25.36
CA ILE A 8 10.11 12.32 -26.29
C ILE A 8 11.44 12.50 -25.51
N ILE A 9 11.50 13.50 -24.63
CA ILE A 9 12.70 13.77 -23.81
C ILE A 9 13.04 12.58 -22.89
N TYR A 10 12.04 11.81 -22.46
CA TYR A 10 12.24 10.66 -21.57
C TYR A 10 12.68 9.37 -22.26
N ASN A 11 12.43 9.26 -23.54
CA ASN A 11 12.84 8.12 -24.35
C ASN A 11 14.22 8.31 -25.03
N LEU A 12 14.87 9.46 -24.80
CA LEU A 12 16.22 9.69 -25.31
C LEU A 12 17.27 8.99 -24.42
N PRO A 13 18.26 8.29 -25.00
CA PRO A 13 19.30 7.54 -24.25
C PRO A 13 20.15 8.42 -23.29
N LEU A 14 20.20 9.73 -23.51
CA LEU A 14 20.87 10.71 -22.66
C LEU A 14 20.05 11.17 -21.44
N SER A 15 18.87 10.59 -21.24
CA SER A 15 17.90 11.06 -20.23
C SER A 15 18.36 10.88 -18.78
N ASN A 16 19.31 9.97 -18.49
CA ASN A 16 19.71 9.70 -17.11
C ASN A 16 20.50 10.85 -16.46
N TYR A 17 21.24 11.64 -17.21
CA TYR A 17 22.02 12.78 -16.67
C TYR A 17 21.32 14.12 -16.86
N LEU A 18 20.85 14.42 -18.06
CA LEU A 18 20.07 15.64 -18.37
C LEU A 18 18.66 15.59 -17.77
N GLY A 19 18.05 14.40 -17.72
CA GLY A 19 16.74 14.18 -17.10
C GLY A 19 16.67 14.59 -15.64
N GLY A 20 17.73 14.40 -14.85
CA GLY A 20 17.82 14.82 -13.45
C GLY A 20 17.78 16.34 -13.30
N PHE A 21 18.46 17.08 -14.18
CA PHE A 21 18.55 18.55 -14.12
C PHE A 21 17.29 19.24 -14.66
N ILE A 22 16.77 18.77 -15.79
CA ILE A 22 15.51 19.25 -16.39
C ILE A 22 14.35 18.90 -15.45
N LYS A 23 14.39 17.72 -14.81
CA LYS A 23 13.46 17.26 -13.81
C LYS A 23 13.40 18.20 -12.59
N LYS A 24 14.57 18.58 -12.05
CA LYS A 24 14.63 19.50 -10.90
C LYS A 24 14.10 20.90 -11.22
N LYS A 25 14.22 21.33 -12.48
CA LYS A 25 13.83 22.68 -12.96
C LYS A 25 12.36 22.73 -13.46
N LEU A 26 11.86 21.66 -14.09
CA LEU A 26 10.48 21.59 -14.61
C LEU A 26 9.49 21.07 -13.58
N LEU A 27 9.95 20.34 -12.56
CA LEU A 27 9.14 19.73 -11.51
C LEU A 27 9.39 20.42 -10.16
N LYS A 28 9.53 21.73 -10.14
CA LYS A 28 9.58 22.52 -8.88
C LYS A 28 8.40 22.24 -7.93
N ASN A 29 7.40 21.51 -8.39
CA ASN A 29 6.28 21.01 -7.61
C ASN A 29 6.28 19.47 -7.68
N ASN A 30 6.56 18.82 -6.57
CA ASN A 30 6.51 17.36 -6.36
C ASN A 30 5.08 16.80 -6.53
N ARG A 31 4.48 16.96 -7.72
CA ARG A 31 3.12 16.52 -8.00
C ARG A 31 3.12 15.16 -8.65
N ILE A 32 2.52 14.19 -7.99
CA ILE A 32 2.15 12.93 -8.60
C ILE A 32 1.01 13.21 -9.58
N THR A 33 1.13 12.73 -10.82
CA THR A 33 0.06 12.87 -11.82
C THR A 33 -0.58 11.53 -12.09
N PHE A 34 -1.89 11.48 -11.99
CA PHE A 34 -2.70 10.31 -12.28
C PHE A 34 -3.49 10.50 -13.56
N ILE A 35 -3.52 9.48 -14.42
CA ILE A 35 -4.22 9.46 -15.71
C ILE A 35 -4.96 8.13 -15.85
N PRO A 36 -6.29 8.10 -15.95
CA PRO A 36 -7.04 6.88 -16.17
C PRO A 36 -6.68 6.26 -17.53
N THR A 37 -6.76 4.96 -17.62
CA THR A 37 -6.45 4.20 -18.83
C THR A 37 -7.62 3.32 -19.24
N ASN A 38 -7.61 2.82 -20.48
CA ASN A 38 -8.60 1.88 -20.97
C ASN A 38 -8.24 0.42 -20.62
N LYS A 39 -7.20 0.19 -19.81
CA LYS A 39 -6.80 -1.14 -19.37
C LYS A 39 -7.84 -1.70 -18.40
N LYS A 40 -8.12 -3.01 -18.52
CA LYS A 40 -9.03 -3.73 -17.60
C LYS A 40 -8.30 -4.30 -16.38
N SER A 41 -6.99 -4.56 -16.52
CA SER A 41 -6.12 -5.12 -15.47
C SER A 41 -4.77 -4.43 -15.43
N LEU A 42 -4.04 -4.64 -14.35
CA LEU A 42 -2.67 -4.14 -14.23
C LEU A 42 -1.74 -4.87 -15.21
N PRO A 43 -0.72 -4.20 -15.75
CA PRO A 43 0.30 -4.87 -16.55
C PRO A 43 1.06 -5.93 -15.74
N LYS A 44 1.34 -7.11 -16.31
CA LYS A 44 2.06 -8.20 -15.63
C LYS A 44 3.42 -7.78 -15.03
N LYS A 45 4.09 -6.80 -15.60
CA LYS A 45 5.35 -6.21 -15.10
C LYS A 45 5.12 -4.79 -14.60
N ASN A 46 4.19 -4.62 -13.67
CA ASN A 46 3.76 -3.29 -13.22
C ASN A 46 4.77 -2.60 -12.31
N HIS A 47 5.56 -3.35 -11.59
CA HIS A 47 6.51 -2.85 -10.59
C HIS A 47 7.95 -3.26 -10.90
N PRO A 48 8.59 -2.65 -11.91
CA PRO A 48 10.01 -2.92 -12.18
C PRO A 48 10.92 -2.52 -11.00
N ILE A 49 10.41 -1.68 -10.08
CA ILE A 49 11.16 -1.22 -8.92
C ILE A 49 11.21 -2.27 -7.82
N LEU A 50 10.11 -2.99 -7.56
CA LEU A 50 10.06 -3.97 -6.46
C LEU A 50 11.04 -5.12 -6.68
N ASN A 51 11.37 -5.42 -7.94
CA ASN A 51 12.33 -6.45 -8.32
C ASN A 51 13.72 -5.86 -8.65
N SER A 52 13.92 -4.55 -8.45
CA SER A 52 15.23 -3.93 -8.72
C SER A 52 16.18 -4.13 -7.55
N ILE A 53 17.44 -4.32 -7.86
CA ILE A 53 18.53 -4.34 -6.86
C ILE A 53 18.49 -3.08 -6.00
N ASP A 54 18.23 -1.91 -6.61
CA ASP A 54 18.13 -0.63 -5.91
C ASP A 54 17.06 -0.62 -4.80
N TYR A 55 15.90 -1.26 -5.06
CA TYR A 55 14.84 -1.34 -4.05
C TYR A 55 15.20 -2.31 -2.92
N GLN A 56 15.81 -3.44 -3.26
CA GLN A 56 16.30 -4.39 -2.27
C GLN A 56 17.37 -3.76 -1.37
N GLU A 57 18.31 -3.02 -1.97
CA GLU A 57 19.29 -2.25 -1.22
C GLU A 57 18.66 -1.14 -0.37
N GLU A 58 17.59 -0.50 -0.84
CA GLU A 58 16.86 0.51 -0.07
C GLU A 58 16.23 -0.11 1.18
N ILE A 59 15.63 -1.30 1.07
CA ILE A 59 15.10 -2.04 2.24
C ILE A 59 16.22 -2.31 3.24
N ILE A 60 17.36 -2.84 2.79
CA ILE A 60 18.51 -3.14 3.65
C ILE A 60 19.07 -1.87 4.29
N ARG A 61 19.21 -0.80 3.51
CA ARG A 61 19.71 0.49 4.01
C ARG A 61 18.77 1.13 5.02
N SER A 62 17.46 1.06 4.77
CA SER A 62 16.45 1.58 5.72
C SER A 62 16.57 0.87 7.05
N TYR A 63 16.78 -0.43 7.03
CA TYR A 63 17.00 -1.24 8.21
C TYR A 63 18.28 -0.85 8.98
N ASN A 64 19.38 -0.65 8.27
CA ASN A 64 20.66 -0.28 8.88
C ASN A 64 20.72 1.17 9.44
N LYS A 65 19.86 2.07 8.93
CA LYS A 65 19.75 3.46 9.43
C LYS A 65 18.82 3.61 10.65
N ASN A 66 18.25 2.54 11.13
CA ASN A 66 17.07 2.52 11.96
C ASN A 66 17.25 2.84 13.44
N ASN A 67 18.12 3.73 13.79
CA ASN A 67 18.02 4.36 15.11
C ASN A 67 17.18 5.66 15.12
N GLU A 68 16.83 6.19 13.95
CA GLU A 68 16.02 7.42 13.80
C GLU A 68 14.88 7.20 12.80
N LEU A 69 13.82 6.52 13.24
CA LEU A 69 12.61 6.34 12.45
C LEU A 69 11.83 7.65 12.34
N SER A 70 11.46 8.02 11.12
CA SER A 70 10.47 9.08 10.92
C SER A 70 9.07 8.57 11.31
N PHE A 71 8.71 8.74 12.55
CA PHE A 71 7.46 8.27 13.19
C PHE A 71 6.16 8.72 12.50
N ASN A 72 6.23 9.69 11.60
CA ASN A 72 5.04 10.36 11.08
C ASN A 72 4.19 9.53 10.10
N THR A 73 4.77 8.52 9.44
CA THR A 73 4.05 7.73 8.43
C THR A 73 3.12 6.69 9.05
N PHE A 74 3.44 6.19 10.24
CA PHE A 74 2.73 5.11 10.92
C PHE A 74 2.01 5.55 12.21
N LEU A 75 2.04 6.84 12.53
CA LEU A 75 1.47 7.36 13.77
C LEU A 75 -0.03 7.00 13.88
N ASP A 76 -0.79 7.16 12.80
CA ASP A 76 -2.22 6.85 12.76
C ASP A 76 -2.50 5.39 13.11
N LEU A 77 -1.72 4.46 12.52
CA LEU A 77 -1.88 3.03 12.78
C LEU A 77 -1.48 2.66 14.22
N LYS A 78 -0.40 3.22 14.74
CA LYS A 78 0.04 3.00 16.12
C LYS A 78 -1.00 3.52 17.13
N CYS A 79 -1.51 4.73 16.90
CA CYS A 79 -2.58 5.30 17.73
C CYS A 79 -3.86 4.46 17.65
N LEU A 80 -4.19 3.94 16.46
CA LEU A 80 -5.33 3.06 16.27
C LEU A 80 -5.16 1.75 17.06
N LEU A 81 -4.01 1.10 16.95
CA LEU A 81 -3.73 -0.13 17.70
C LEU A 81 -3.80 0.09 19.21
N LYS A 82 -3.24 1.19 19.74
CA LYS A 82 -3.35 1.55 21.16
C LYS A 82 -4.78 1.77 21.64
N ARG A 83 -5.67 2.23 20.78
CA ARG A 83 -7.11 2.36 21.10
C ARG A 83 -7.87 1.04 21.06
N LYS A 84 -7.38 0.04 20.30
CA LYS A 84 -8.08 -1.22 20.05
C LYS A 84 -7.54 -2.40 20.87
N PHE A 85 -6.29 -2.34 21.33
CA PHE A 85 -5.63 -3.41 22.06
C PHE A 85 -4.89 -2.87 23.28
N ASN A 86 -4.90 -3.65 24.36
CA ASN A 86 -4.03 -3.39 25.48
C ASN A 86 -2.59 -3.83 25.15
N THR A 87 -1.59 -3.12 25.69
CA THR A 87 -0.17 -3.42 25.40
C THR A 87 0.27 -4.81 25.87
N SER A 88 -0.41 -5.39 26.87
CA SER A 88 -0.22 -6.76 27.35
C SER A 88 -1.06 -7.83 26.62
N GLU A 89 -1.98 -7.41 25.76
CA GLU A 89 -2.88 -8.31 25.02
C GLU A 89 -2.08 -9.11 23.98
N LYS A 90 -2.38 -10.41 23.90
CA LYS A 90 -1.86 -11.26 22.83
C LYS A 90 -2.81 -11.20 21.64
N PHE A 91 -2.31 -10.77 20.49
CA PHE A 91 -3.08 -10.72 19.26
C PHE A 91 -2.25 -11.02 18.02
N ASN A 92 -2.91 -11.48 16.98
CA ASN A 92 -2.33 -11.78 15.69
C ASN A 92 -2.52 -10.59 14.73
N PHE A 93 -1.41 -10.04 14.25
CA PHE A 93 -1.37 -8.94 13.31
C PHE A 93 -0.83 -9.41 11.96
N LEU A 94 -1.56 -9.18 10.87
CA LEU A 94 -1.13 -9.50 9.51
C LEU A 94 -0.83 -8.21 8.74
N ASP A 95 0.41 -8.06 8.30
CA ASP A 95 0.89 -6.98 7.44
C ASP A 95 1.00 -7.46 5.99
N ILE A 96 0.12 -6.94 5.13
CA ILE A 96 0.05 -7.31 3.72
C ILE A 96 0.83 -6.27 2.89
N GLY A 97 1.93 -6.72 2.29
CA GLY A 97 2.82 -5.89 1.49
C GLY A 97 3.82 -5.09 2.31
N GLY A 98 3.99 -5.40 3.59
CA GLY A 98 5.05 -4.83 4.41
C GLY A 98 6.42 -5.12 3.80
N ASP A 99 7.23 -4.07 3.61
CA ASP A 99 8.55 -4.18 2.97
C ASP A 99 9.68 -3.80 3.92
N LYS A 100 9.45 -2.77 4.71
CA LYS A 100 10.41 -2.24 5.68
C LYS A 100 9.97 -2.69 7.06
N LEU A 101 10.87 -3.27 7.82
CA LEU A 101 10.56 -3.73 9.18
C LEU A 101 10.40 -2.59 10.20
N ASP A 102 10.42 -1.35 9.76
CA ASP A 102 10.28 -0.16 10.60
C ASP A 102 9.00 -0.22 11.45
N PHE A 103 7.90 -0.58 10.79
CA PHE A 103 6.62 -0.70 11.47
C PHE A 103 6.61 -1.86 12.47
N TYR A 104 7.11 -3.04 12.08
CA TYR A 104 7.28 -4.18 12.98
C TYR A 104 8.11 -3.80 14.22
N LEU A 105 9.25 -3.13 14.02
CA LEU A 105 10.15 -2.73 15.10
C LEU A 105 9.48 -1.74 16.07
N ASP A 106 8.71 -0.78 15.54
CA ASP A 106 8.02 0.20 16.36
C ASP A 106 6.85 -0.43 17.15
N ILE A 107 6.06 -1.27 16.50
CA ILE A 107 4.90 -1.94 17.10
C ILE A 107 5.34 -2.99 18.14
N SER A 108 6.36 -3.78 17.87
CA SER A 108 6.85 -4.81 18.79
C SER A 108 7.49 -4.25 20.05
N LYS A 109 7.97 -3.01 20.02
CA LYS A 109 8.39 -2.28 21.24
C LYS A 109 7.23 -1.98 22.17
N GLU A 110 6.07 -1.70 21.61
CA GLU A 110 4.87 -1.31 22.36
C GLU A 110 4.05 -2.52 22.79
N PHE A 111 3.86 -3.50 21.89
CA PHE A 111 3.03 -4.68 22.10
C PHE A 111 3.92 -5.93 22.18
N LYS A 112 4.37 -6.28 23.38
CA LYS A 112 5.34 -7.38 23.60
C LYS A 112 4.80 -8.76 23.23
N ASN A 113 3.48 -8.95 23.30
CA ASN A 113 2.79 -10.21 23.05
C ASN A 113 2.18 -10.30 21.64
N ILE A 114 2.57 -9.42 20.73
CA ILE A 114 2.10 -9.46 19.35
C ILE A 114 2.70 -10.66 18.60
N ASN A 115 1.87 -11.41 17.89
CA ASN A 115 2.31 -12.30 16.81
C ASN A 115 2.23 -11.53 15.50
N TYR A 116 3.37 -11.10 14.96
CA TYR A 116 3.42 -10.32 13.74
C TYR A 116 3.66 -11.22 12.53
N PHE A 117 2.68 -11.24 11.64
CA PHE A 117 2.75 -11.94 10.36
C PHE A 117 2.94 -10.94 9.24
N ILE A 118 3.79 -11.26 8.29
CA ILE A 118 4.04 -10.44 7.12
C ILE A 118 3.99 -11.30 5.86
N ILE A 119 3.41 -10.76 4.81
CA ILE A 119 3.43 -11.34 3.47
C ILE A 119 3.76 -10.27 2.44
N ASN A 120 4.69 -10.60 1.54
CA ASN A 120 5.07 -9.75 0.42
C ASN A 120 5.48 -10.63 -0.78
N LEU A 121 6.02 -10.00 -1.83
CA LEU A 121 6.63 -10.71 -2.95
C LEU A 121 7.78 -11.62 -2.47
N PRO A 122 8.02 -12.74 -3.15
CA PRO A 122 9.04 -13.72 -2.74
C PRO A 122 10.43 -13.09 -2.50
N GLU A 123 10.84 -12.17 -3.36
CA GLU A 123 12.14 -11.50 -3.28
C GLU A 123 12.25 -10.63 -2.01
N VAL A 124 11.17 -9.92 -1.67
CA VAL A 124 11.10 -9.09 -0.45
C VAL A 124 11.08 -9.99 0.79
N ASN A 125 10.31 -11.07 0.77
CA ASN A 125 10.25 -12.05 1.85
C ASN A 125 11.62 -12.68 2.15
N GLN A 126 12.42 -12.96 1.11
CA GLN A 126 13.79 -13.48 1.29
C GLN A 126 14.68 -12.48 2.05
N ILE A 127 14.60 -11.20 1.71
CA ILE A 127 15.37 -10.15 2.40
C ILE A 127 14.91 -10.04 3.86
N ILE A 128 13.60 -9.97 4.11
CA ILE A 128 13.03 -9.89 5.46
C ILE A 128 13.44 -11.11 6.29
N ASN A 129 13.45 -12.31 5.70
CA ASN A 129 13.85 -13.53 6.37
C ASN A 129 15.35 -13.52 6.76
N SER A 130 16.20 -12.96 5.90
CA SER A 130 17.63 -12.79 6.20
C SER A 130 17.83 -11.83 7.36
N ILE A 131 17.09 -10.72 7.39
CA ILE A 131 17.11 -9.75 8.49
C ILE A 131 16.59 -10.39 9.78
N LYS A 132 15.45 -11.11 9.72
CA LYS A 132 14.90 -11.85 10.86
C LYS A 132 15.92 -12.78 11.49
N LYS A 133 16.59 -13.61 10.68
CA LYS A 133 17.61 -14.56 11.14
C LYS A 133 18.79 -13.84 11.80
N LYS A 134 19.26 -12.74 11.18
CA LYS A 134 20.40 -11.99 11.68
C LYS A 134 20.16 -11.36 13.05
N TYR A 135 18.93 -10.93 13.34
CA TYR A 135 18.61 -10.16 14.55
C TYR A 135 17.73 -10.89 15.55
N GLY A 136 17.33 -12.15 15.29
CA GLY A 136 16.59 -12.99 16.22
C GLY A 136 15.16 -12.51 16.50
N TYR A 137 14.39 -12.15 15.46
CA TYR A 137 13.01 -11.68 15.65
C TYR A 137 12.02 -12.85 15.70
N ASP A 138 11.85 -13.48 16.86
CA ASP A 138 11.08 -14.72 17.01
C ASP A 138 9.57 -14.53 16.81
N ASN A 139 9.02 -13.38 17.20
CA ASN A 139 7.60 -13.05 17.06
C ASN A 139 7.21 -12.57 15.64
N LEU A 140 8.18 -12.42 14.72
CA LEU A 140 7.96 -12.12 13.30
C LEU A 140 7.82 -13.42 12.51
N LYS A 141 6.69 -13.60 11.83
CA LYS A 141 6.41 -14.75 10.95
C LYS A 141 6.25 -14.26 9.52
N ILE A 142 7.01 -14.86 8.60
CA ILE A 142 6.99 -14.52 7.18
C ILE A 142 6.17 -15.59 6.47
N LEU A 143 5.12 -15.17 5.75
CA LEU A 143 4.22 -16.03 5.00
C LEU A 143 4.56 -15.89 3.50
N ASN A 144 4.52 -17.01 2.77
CA ASN A 144 4.94 -17.06 1.37
C ASN A 144 3.79 -17.34 0.41
N SER A 145 2.60 -17.67 0.93
CA SER A 145 1.43 -17.99 0.12
C SER A 145 0.13 -17.61 0.81
N LEU A 146 -0.94 -17.54 0.03
CA LEU A 146 -2.29 -17.36 0.54
C LEU A 146 -2.72 -18.55 1.42
N ASP A 147 -2.28 -19.76 1.10
CA ASP A 147 -2.61 -20.96 1.91
C ASP A 147 -1.97 -20.88 3.29
N GLU A 148 -0.74 -20.37 3.39
CA GLU A 148 -0.13 -20.11 4.71
C GLU A 148 -0.89 -19.06 5.50
N ILE A 149 -1.44 -18.03 4.84
CA ILE A 149 -2.30 -17.04 5.50
C ILE A 149 -3.54 -17.72 6.07
N LYS A 150 -4.20 -18.58 5.32
CA LYS A 150 -5.44 -19.28 5.73
C LYS A 150 -5.28 -20.20 6.94
N ASN A 151 -4.08 -20.65 7.22
CA ASN A 151 -3.81 -21.50 8.40
C ASN A 151 -3.87 -20.75 9.74
N HIS A 152 -4.12 -19.43 9.70
CA HIS A 152 -4.18 -18.59 10.89
C HIS A 152 -5.44 -17.73 10.90
N ASN A 153 -5.82 -17.27 12.09
CA ASN A 153 -6.82 -16.23 12.28
C ASN A 153 -6.14 -14.95 12.77
N TYR A 154 -6.56 -13.80 12.26
CA TYR A 154 -5.95 -12.52 12.59
C TYR A 154 -6.93 -11.61 13.31
N ASP A 155 -6.46 -10.96 14.37
CA ASP A 155 -7.23 -9.95 15.09
C ASP A 155 -7.19 -8.61 14.35
N PHE A 156 -6.08 -8.33 13.67
CA PHE A 156 -5.90 -7.13 12.87
C PHE A 156 -5.19 -7.44 11.55
N VAL A 157 -5.77 -7.01 10.44
CA VAL A 157 -5.17 -7.10 9.10
C VAL A 157 -4.90 -5.69 8.57
N TYR A 158 -3.70 -5.47 8.10
CA TYR A 158 -3.23 -4.18 7.61
C TYR A 158 -2.84 -4.24 6.14
N PHE A 159 -3.34 -3.28 5.37
CA PHE A 159 -2.95 -3.03 3.98
C PHE A 159 -2.31 -1.64 3.90
N GLY A 160 -1.01 -1.57 3.94
CA GLY A 160 -0.24 -0.33 3.84
C GLY A 160 -0.01 0.08 2.39
N SER A 161 -0.96 0.78 1.77
CA SER A 161 -0.86 1.23 0.37
C SER A 161 -0.66 0.09 -0.65
N THR A 162 -1.08 -1.13 -0.32
CA THR A 162 -0.76 -2.35 -1.09
C THR A 162 -1.90 -2.77 -2.00
N LEU A 163 -3.14 -2.68 -1.52
CA LEU A 163 -4.33 -3.18 -2.22
C LEU A 163 -4.42 -2.69 -3.68
N GLN A 164 -4.07 -1.45 -3.91
CA GLN A 164 -4.15 -0.81 -5.22
C GLN A 164 -3.21 -1.41 -6.29
N TYR A 165 -2.31 -2.29 -5.90
CA TYR A 165 -1.37 -2.98 -6.78
C TYR A 165 -1.69 -4.46 -6.97
N MET A 166 -2.77 -4.96 -6.37
CA MET A 166 -3.16 -6.37 -6.42
C MET A 166 -4.19 -6.62 -7.51
N ASP A 167 -3.82 -7.40 -8.53
CA ASP A 167 -4.71 -7.65 -9.67
C ASP A 167 -5.93 -8.51 -9.27
N ASN A 168 -5.74 -9.51 -8.42
CA ASN A 168 -6.79 -10.39 -7.91
C ASN A 168 -7.32 -9.98 -6.53
N TYR A 169 -7.50 -8.67 -6.32
CA TYR A 169 -7.84 -8.13 -4.99
C TYR A 169 -9.20 -8.60 -4.46
N GLU A 170 -10.18 -8.85 -5.32
CA GLU A 170 -11.53 -9.26 -4.90
C GLU A 170 -11.46 -10.60 -4.17
N ASN A 171 -10.92 -11.63 -4.82
CA ASN A 171 -10.76 -12.95 -4.21
C ASN A 171 -9.84 -12.90 -2.98
N PHE A 172 -8.78 -12.09 -3.02
CA PHE A 172 -7.89 -11.94 -1.88
C PHE A 172 -8.60 -11.33 -0.67
N ILE A 173 -9.41 -10.28 -0.88
CA ILE A 173 -10.21 -9.69 0.19
C ILE A 173 -11.21 -10.70 0.75
N GLU A 174 -11.91 -11.46 -0.10
CA GLU A 174 -12.88 -12.47 0.34
C GLU A 174 -12.23 -13.49 1.28
N GLU A 175 -11.05 -13.99 0.94
CA GLU A 175 -10.30 -14.91 1.81
C GLU A 175 -9.86 -14.25 3.13
N ILE A 176 -9.38 -13.00 3.07
CA ILE A 176 -8.99 -12.25 4.27
C ILE A 176 -10.18 -12.00 5.20
N LEU A 177 -11.36 -11.72 4.66
CA LEU A 177 -12.57 -11.50 5.44
C LEU A 177 -12.96 -12.73 6.28
N LEU A 178 -12.75 -13.95 5.74
CA LEU A 178 -13.08 -15.20 6.43
C LEU A 178 -12.19 -15.44 7.66
N ILE A 179 -10.91 -15.05 7.58
CA ILE A 179 -9.90 -15.32 8.62
C ILE A 179 -9.65 -14.13 9.56
N THR A 180 -10.31 -13.00 9.31
CA THR A 180 -10.21 -11.82 10.18
C THR A 180 -11.26 -11.87 11.29
N LYS A 181 -10.79 -11.73 12.53
CA LYS A 181 -11.64 -11.76 13.72
C LYS A 181 -12.24 -10.39 14.07
N ARG A 182 -11.45 -9.31 13.95
CA ARG A 182 -11.84 -8.01 14.52
C ARG A 182 -11.72 -6.84 13.54
N TYR A 183 -10.53 -6.59 12.98
CA TYR A 183 -10.25 -5.35 12.27
C TYR A 183 -9.51 -5.58 10.95
N ILE A 184 -9.90 -4.81 9.92
CA ILE A 184 -9.12 -4.67 8.67
C ILE A 184 -8.92 -3.19 8.42
N PHE A 185 -7.67 -2.77 8.23
CA PHE A 185 -7.32 -1.38 8.02
C PHE A 185 -6.62 -1.17 6.68
N PHE A 186 -7.25 -0.41 5.81
CA PHE A 186 -6.66 0.09 4.59
C PHE A 186 -6.06 1.45 4.85
N SER A 187 -4.76 1.56 4.75
CA SER A 187 -4.06 2.82 4.82
C SER A 187 -3.62 3.26 3.44
N ALA A 188 -3.74 4.57 3.16
CA ALA A 188 -3.16 5.16 1.98
C ALA A 188 -3.63 4.50 0.67
N THR A 189 -4.93 4.28 0.53
CA THR A 189 -5.54 3.65 -0.65
C THR A 189 -6.38 4.65 -1.43
N TRP A 190 -6.36 4.55 -2.75
CA TRP A 190 -7.09 5.43 -3.65
C TRP A 190 -8.51 4.96 -3.90
N PHE A 191 -9.47 5.84 -3.63
CA PHE A 191 -10.90 5.60 -3.87
C PHE A 191 -11.53 6.73 -4.68
N PHE A 192 -12.57 6.40 -5.44
CA PHE A 192 -13.53 7.36 -5.93
C PHE A 192 -14.88 7.10 -5.26
N LEU A 193 -15.59 8.21 -4.95
CA LEU A 193 -16.83 8.22 -4.19
C LEU A 193 -18.03 8.57 -5.08
N ASP A 194 -17.78 8.79 -6.36
CA ASP A 194 -18.82 9.12 -7.31
C ASP A 194 -19.77 7.93 -7.51
N ASN A 195 -21.06 8.20 -7.74
CA ASN A 195 -22.01 7.18 -8.12
C ASN A 195 -21.73 6.68 -9.55
N ASN A 196 -20.82 5.76 -9.67
CA ASN A 196 -20.30 5.23 -10.92
C ASN A 196 -20.43 3.71 -10.94
N PRO A 197 -20.88 3.07 -12.05
CA PRO A 197 -21.04 1.62 -12.12
C PRO A 197 -19.71 0.85 -12.11
N LEU A 198 -18.58 1.52 -12.32
CA LEU A 198 -17.28 0.87 -12.30
C LEU A 198 -16.86 0.50 -10.87
N LYS A 199 -16.47 -0.75 -10.67
CA LYS A 199 -15.92 -1.23 -9.40
C LYS A 199 -14.52 -0.67 -9.15
N LYS A 200 -13.73 -0.55 -10.19
CA LYS A 200 -12.34 -0.05 -10.20
C LYS A 200 -11.97 0.54 -11.55
N ILE A 201 -10.95 1.37 -11.57
CA ILE A 201 -10.30 1.84 -12.79
C ILE A 201 -8.79 1.61 -12.70
N VAL A 202 -8.16 1.31 -13.83
CA VAL A 202 -6.69 1.27 -13.93
C VAL A 202 -6.18 2.66 -14.25
N VAL A 203 -5.33 3.16 -13.39
CA VAL A 203 -4.75 4.51 -13.47
C VAL A 203 -3.25 4.40 -13.67
N LYS A 204 -2.73 5.19 -14.59
CA LYS A 204 -1.29 5.38 -14.76
C LYS A 204 -0.83 6.49 -13.82
N GLN A 205 0.08 6.16 -12.93
CA GLN A 205 0.74 7.09 -12.03
C GLN A 205 2.08 7.51 -12.62
N LEU A 206 2.25 8.80 -12.79
CA LEU A 206 3.51 9.42 -13.20
C LEU A 206 4.13 10.06 -11.97
N ASN A 207 5.09 9.37 -11.40
CA ASN A 207 5.96 9.91 -10.37
C ASN A 207 7.15 10.60 -11.03
N PHE A 208 8.18 10.86 -10.25
CA PHE A 208 9.44 11.30 -10.83
C PHE A 208 9.91 10.32 -11.89
N LEU A 209 9.93 10.77 -13.12
CA LEU A 209 10.37 10.00 -14.26
C LEU A 209 11.83 9.52 -14.07
N PRO A 210 12.18 8.34 -14.58
CA PRO A 210 11.45 7.53 -15.55
C PRO A 210 10.37 6.63 -14.96
N LYS A 211 10.04 6.75 -13.70
CA LYS A 211 9.17 5.84 -12.97
C LYS A 211 7.70 6.10 -13.30
N GLN A 212 7.05 5.15 -13.95
CA GLN A 212 5.62 5.11 -14.16
C GLN A 212 5.08 3.79 -13.65
N PHE A 213 3.93 3.85 -12.95
CA PHE A 213 3.26 2.68 -12.42
C PHE A 213 1.82 2.66 -12.89
N TYR A 214 1.20 1.51 -12.75
CA TYR A 214 -0.24 1.38 -12.86
C TYR A 214 -0.77 0.91 -11.51
N LEU A 215 -1.93 1.43 -11.12
CA LEU A 215 -2.60 1.06 -9.90
C LEU A 215 -4.11 1.14 -10.12
N TYR A 216 -4.85 0.51 -9.22
CA TYR A 216 -6.29 0.64 -9.16
C TYR A 216 -6.70 1.85 -8.33
N PHE A 217 -7.72 2.58 -8.82
CA PHE A 217 -8.60 3.37 -7.96
C PHE A 217 -9.89 2.59 -7.82
N PHE A 218 -10.33 2.41 -6.59
CA PHE A 218 -11.50 1.60 -6.28
C PHE A 218 -12.74 2.45 -6.06
N ASN A 219 -13.90 1.90 -6.38
CA ASN A 219 -15.16 2.45 -5.93
C ASN A 219 -15.34 2.16 -4.44
N LEU A 220 -15.41 3.22 -3.62
CA LEU A 220 -15.53 3.05 -2.17
C LEU A 220 -16.82 2.29 -1.78
N HIS A 221 -17.94 2.62 -2.40
CA HIS A 221 -19.23 1.95 -2.10
C HIS A 221 -19.18 0.46 -2.42
N PHE A 222 -18.50 0.09 -3.51
CA PHE A 222 -18.34 -1.32 -3.85
C PHE A 222 -17.51 -2.07 -2.80
N ILE A 223 -16.38 -1.50 -2.38
CA ILE A 223 -15.55 -2.10 -1.33
C ILE A 223 -16.32 -2.18 -0.01
N GLN A 224 -17.00 -1.10 0.41
CA GLN A 224 -17.80 -1.11 1.63
C GLN A 224 -18.87 -2.22 1.61
N LYS A 225 -19.56 -2.39 0.48
CA LYS A 225 -20.58 -3.43 0.33
C LYS A 225 -19.99 -4.85 0.45
N MET A 226 -18.79 -5.10 -0.09
CA MET A 226 -18.10 -6.39 0.09
C MET A 226 -17.90 -6.69 1.59
N PHE A 227 -17.46 -5.70 2.36
CA PHE A 227 -17.23 -5.84 3.79
C PHE A 227 -18.53 -5.97 4.58
N GLU A 228 -19.54 -5.18 4.27
CA GLU A 228 -20.86 -5.22 4.92
C GLU A 228 -21.52 -6.59 4.76
N ASN A 229 -21.44 -7.19 3.58
CA ASN A 229 -21.97 -8.52 3.29
C ASN A 229 -21.31 -9.63 4.15
N GLN A 230 -20.12 -9.38 4.68
CA GLN A 230 -19.37 -10.29 5.57
C GLN A 230 -19.41 -9.85 7.05
N GLY A 231 -20.36 -8.98 7.40
CA GLY A 231 -20.58 -8.54 8.78
C GLY A 231 -19.61 -7.49 9.30
N PHE A 232 -18.90 -6.78 8.42
CA PHE A 232 -18.08 -5.65 8.83
C PHE A 232 -18.83 -4.33 8.66
N LYS A 233 -18.44 -3.33 9.44
CA LYS A 233 -18.87 -1.94 9.29
C LYS A 233 -17.64 -1.04 9.14
N THR A 234 -17.79 0.08 8.44
CA THR A 234 -16.78 1.15 8.40
C THR A 234 -16.82 1.93 9.71
N GLU A 235 -15.68 2.02 10.39
CA GLU A 235 -15.55 2.76 11.66
C GLU A 235 -14.78 4.05 11.45
N ILE A 236 -13.70 4.03 10.64
CA ILE A 236 -12.90 5.20 10.31
C ILE A 236 -12.88 5.37 8.79
N ASN A 237 -13.06 6.61 8.35
CA ASN A 237 -12.91 7.02 6.97
C ASN A 237 -12.22 8.40 6.97
N GLU A 238 -10.90 8.40 7.08
CA GLU A 238 -10.07 9.59 7.19
C GLU A 238 -9.32 9.88 5.89
N LYS A 239 -9.26 11.15 5.51
CA LYS A 239 -8.50 11.58 4.34
C LYS A 239 -7.03 11.72 4.70
N ASN A 240 -6.17 10.97 4.03
CA ASN A 240 -4.73 11.20 4.08
C ASN A 240 -4.36 12.31 3.08
N THR A 241 -3.81 13.41 3.57
CA THR A 241 -3.48 14.61 2.77
C THR A 241 -2.00 14.77 2.45
N SER A 242 -1.18 13.74 2.71
CA SER A 242 0.29 13.86 2.64
C SER A 242 0.86 14.09 1.23
N HIS A 243 0.05 13.98 0.16
CA HIS A 243 0.54 14.12 -1.21
C HIS A 243 -0.20 15.19 -2.01
N THR A 244 0.56 16.04 -2.71
CA THR A 244 0.01 16.92 -3.72
C THR A 244 -0.16 16.13 -5.02
N CYS A 245 -1.40 15.93 -5.45
CA CYS A 245 -1.75 15.13 -6.61
C CYS A 245 -2.41 15.96 -7.71
N SER A 246 -2.23 15.55 -8.96
CA SER A 246 -2.91 16.08 -10.13
C SER A 246 -3.66 14.95 -10.83
N PHE A 247 -4.96 15.14 -11.04
CA PHE A 247 -5.83 14.18 -11.71
C PHE A 247 -6.17 14.72 -13.08
N LYS A 248 -5.85 13.95 -14.16
CA LYS A 248 -6.08 14.38 -15.54
C LYS A 248 -7.01 13.41 -16.24
N ASN A 249 -7.96 13.94 -17.00
CA ASN A 249 -8.94 13.19 -17.80
C ASN A 249 -9.91 12.31 -16.98
N PHE A 250 -10.04 12.52 -15.69
CA PHE A 250 -11.00 11.78 -14.85
C PHE A 250 -12.44 12.26 -15.10
N GLU A 251 -12.61 13.50 -15.52
CA GLU A 251 -13.90 14.07 -15.94
C GLU A 251 -14.53 13.28 -17.08
N LYS A 252 -13.74 12.66 -17.97
CA LYS A 252 -14.23 11.80 -19.07
C LYS A 252 -14.91 10.52 -18.56
N LEU A 253 -14.63 10.13 -17.33
CA LEU A 253 -15.24 9.00 -16.64
C LEU A 253 -16.28 9.43 -15.61
N ASN A 254 -16.65 10.73 -15.59
CA ASN A 254 -17.53 11.33 -14.57
C ASN A 254 -17.02 11.12 -13.14
N LEU A 255 -15.69 11.09 -12.95
CA LEU A 255 -15.07 10.95 -11.65
C LEU A 255 -14.50 12.29 -11.18
N LYS A 256 -15.09 12.86 -10.15
CA LYS A 256 -14.75 14.17 -9.58
C LYS A 256 -14.32 14.08 -8.11
N ASN A 257 -14.76 13.04 -7.42
CA ASN A 257 -14.54 12.90 -5.99
C ASN A 257 -13.56 11.76 -5.69
N ILE A 258 -12.29 12.02 -5.92
CA ILE A 258 -11.20 11.06 -5.69
C ILE A 258 -10.51 11.39 -4.38
N LYS A 259 -10.31 10.39 -3.54
CA LYS A 259 -9.67 10.53 -2.22
C LYS A 259 -8.59 9.46 -2.00
N TYR A 260 -7.53 9.90 -1.37
CA TYR A 260 -6.53 9.03 -0.77
C TYR A 260 -6.91 8.87 0.70
N THR A 261 -7.28 7.67 1.13
CA THR A 261 -8.07 7.51 2.34
C THR A 261 -7.56 6.36 3.20
N ASN A 262 -7.67 6.53 4.51
CA ASN A 262 -7.52 5.47 5.51
C ASN A 262 -8.92 5.00 5.92
N ILE A 263 -9.15 3.69 5.92
CA ILE A 263 -10.45 3.10 6.28
C ILE A 263 -10.26 1.94 7.22
N LEU A 264 -10.92 1.98 8.36
CA LEU A 264 -11.02 0.86 9.29
C LEU A 264 -12.37 0.16 9.12
N PHE A 265 -12.31 -1.14 8.89
CA PHE A 265 -13.46 -2.03 8.93
C PHE A 265 -13.42 -2.83 10.22
N THR A 266 -14.54 -2.82 10.96
CA THR A 266 -14.69 -3.53 12.23
C THR A 266 -15.74 -4.62 12.07
N LYS A 267 -15.42 -5.86 12.42
CA LYS A 267 -16.36 -6.98 12.40
C LYS A 267 -17.45 -6.75 13.46
N LYS A 268 -18.70 -6.94 13.07
CA LYS A 268 -19.85 -6.92 14.01
C LYS A 268 -19.86 -8.26 14.75
N PHE A 269 -19.97 -8.20 16.06
CA PHE A 269 -20.17 -9.37 16.93
C PHE A 269 -21.66 -9.62 17.12
#